data_9285a9a4a93a742a733b3c7aba43b74d
#
_entry.id   9285a9a4a93a742a733b3c7aba43b74d
#
_cell.length_a   1.000
_cell.length_b   1.000
_cell.length_c   1.000
_cell.angle_alpha   90.00
_cell.angle_beta   90.00
_cell.angle_gamma   90.00
#
_symmetry.space_group_name_H-M   'P 1'
#
loop_
_entity.id
_entity.type
_entity.pdbx_description
1 polymer ?
#
loop_
_entity_poly.entity_id
_entity_poly.type
_entity_poly.pdbx_seq_one_letter_code
_entity_poly.pdbx_strand_id
1 'polypeptide(L)'
;TYDSSCNGTWLLMKDIYTTSTFGNNNSYKDSSIHTYLNGTFYNLIDSNIRAAIKQVKIPYQNGTGSGGSLATGSNGLSTKVFLLSGYEVGWTTSDNGYFPKDGVRLAYFGNSSGGNSKRVAYNGSSAAIWWLRSPYTNISNYVWYVGTDGSNGNTWCNYSCGVRPAFILPSTLVVSDDGTVSVNTAPTVSTDGAALGRKNAAFAWKYTVRDADGDTLAVTEKLDGKTTKTRTGVASGTALTFEQTASAAGFQKILNGNHTITVEVSDGKETVSTSATFTKAVHAASVTLAEPLAVEGDITVAVLQVTGSIPDDATFKVEVTNNAKDPSPVWQDATTEVKKGVNIVFENKTATNGAAFNFRV
;
A
#
# COMPACT_ATOMS: atom_id res chain seq x y z
N THR A 1 -14.82 7.03 21.10
CA THR A 1 -14.35 6.42 19.85
C THR A 1 -14.66 7.36 18.70
N TYR A 2 -13.70 7.59 17.78
CA TYR A 2 -13.94 8.35 16.56
C TYR A 2 -14.64 7.48 15.51
N ASP A 3 -15.39 8.13 14.64
CA ASP A 3 -15.87 7.55 13.40
C ASP A 3 -14.69 7.44 12.40
N SER A 4 -14.75 6.48 11.46
CA SER A 4 -13.72 6.30 10.43
C SER A 4 -13.57 7.53 9.51
N SER A 5 -14.59 8.37 9.42
CA SER A 5 -14.49 9.66 8.70
C SER A 5 -13.39 10.58 9.26
N CYS A 6 -13.03 10.41 10.55
CA CYS A 6 -11.96 11.17 11.20
C CYS A 6 -10.53 10.70 10.87
N ASN A 7 -10.38 9.62 10.08
CA ASN A 7 -9.06 9.22 9.58
C ASN A 7 -8.56 10.24 8.57
N GLY A 8 -7.33 10.72 8.76
CA GLY A 8 -6.73 11.76 7.93
C GLY A 8 -5.73 12.62 8.70
N THR A 9 -5.27 13.67 8.06
CA THR A 9 -4.36 14.66 8.66
C THR A 9 -5.15 15.73 9.37
N TRP A 10 -4.99 15.80 10.70
CA TRP A 10 -5.63 16.80 11.52
C TRP A 10 -4.84 18.11 11.47
N LEU A 11 -5.51 19.19 11.10
CA LEU A 11 -4.97 20.53 11.11
C LEU A 11 -5.64 21.37 12.20
N LEU A 12 -4.84 22.11 12.93
CA LEU A 12 -5.27 23.09 13.92
C LEU A 12 -4.61 24.42 13.58
N MET A 13 -5.37 25.49 13.56
CA MET A 13 -4.75 26.81 13.41
C MET A 13 -3.70 27.03 14.49
N LYS A 14 -2.54 27.57 14.11
CA LYS A 14 -1.43 27.82 15.03
C LYS A 14 -1.86 28.76 16.17
N ASP A 15 -2.55 29.82 15.80
CA ASP A 15 -2.96 30.89 16.72
C ASP A 15 -4.47 31.12 16.64
N ILE A 16 -4.98 32.06 17.45
CA ILE A 16 -6.37 32.46 17.52
C ILE A 16 -6.75 33.18 16.23
N TYR A 17 -7.77 32.70 15.55
CA TYR A 17 -8.26 33.30 14.32
C TYR A 17 -9.11 34.57 14.59
N THR A 18 -9.98 34.51 15.61
CA THR A 18 -10.89 35.58 16.03
C THR A 18 -11.32 35.32 17.47
N THR A 19 -12.06 36.26 18.04
CA THR A 19 -12.70 36.08 19.34
C THR A 19 -14.21 36.09 19.21
N SER A 20 -14.90 35.26 20.00
CA SER A 20 -16.37 35.17 19.98
C SER A 20 -16.91 34.61 21.30
N THR A 21 -18.18 34.88 21.57
CA THR A 21 -18.93 34.12 22.56
C THR A 21 -19.17 32.69 22.04
N PHE A 22 -19.27 31.71 22.94
CA PHE A 22 -19.55 30.33 22.52
C PHE A 22 -20.99 30.18 22.00
N GLY A 23 -21.93 30.75 22.75
CA GLY A 23 -23.36 30.69 22.41
C GLY A 23 -24.25 31.00 23.63
N ASN A 24 -25.50 30.59 23.57
CA ASN A 24 -26.47 30.82 24.68
C ASN A 24 -26.40 29.73 25.76
N ASN A 25 -25.79 28.61 25.46
CA ASN A 25 -25.55 27.49 26.36
C ASN A 25 -24.28 26.74 25.96
N ASN A 26 -23.93 25.69 26.69
CA ASN A 26 -22.71 24.94 26.44
C ASN A 26 -22.85 23.73 25.49
N SER A 27 -23.96 23.59 24.76
CA SER A 27 -24.10 22.60 23.69
C SER A 27 -23.33 23.03 22.46
N TYR A 28 -22.24 22.34 22.14
CA TYR A 28 -21.40 22.71 20.98
C TYR A 28 -22.18 22.63 19.68
N LYS A 29 -22.98 21.62 19.49
CA LYS A 29 -23.82 21.43 18.29
C LYS A 29 -24.69 22.65 17.98
N ASP A 30 -25.25 23.26 19.02
CA ASP A 30 -26.21 24.35 18.90
C ASP A 30 -25.54 25.73 19.12
N SER A 31 -24.21 25.77 19.25
CA SER A 31 -23.45 26.99 19.53
C SER A 31 -23.34 27.89 18.31
N SER A 32 -23.28 29.20 18.56
CA SER A 32 -22.99 30.22 17.53
C SER A 32 -21.59 30.02 16.89
N ILE A 33 -20.62 29.52 17.67
CA ILE A 33 -19.30 29.18 17.14
C ILE A 33 -19.36 28.05 16.12
N HIS A 34 -20.07 26.95 16.41
CA HIS A 34 -20.20 25.85 15.48
C HIS A 34 -20.85 26.30 14.16
N THR A 35 -21.91 27.11 14.25
CA THR A 35 -22.56 27.71 13.07
C THR A 35 -21.60 28.62 12.29
N TYR A 36 -20.83 29.49 12.98
CA TYR A 36 -19.83 30.36 12.37
C TYR A 36 -18.73 29.56 11.66
N LEU A 37 -18.20 28.53 12.31
CA LEU A 37 -17.11 27.70 11.76
C LEU A 37 -17.52 26.96 10.48
N ASN A 38 -18.72 26.44 10.42
CA ASN A 38 -19.21 25.68 9.26
C ASN A 38 -19.96 26.52 8.21
N GLY A 39 -20.14 27.80 8.47
CA GLY A 39 -20.68 28.79 7.54
C GLY A 39 -19.62 29.79 7.10
N THR A 40 -19.49 30.89 7.87
CA THR A 40 -18.64 32.03 7.49
C THR A 40 -17.17 31.64 7.39
N PHE A 41 -16.59 31.01 8.42
CA PHE A 41 -15.17 30.63 8.41
C PHE A 41 -14.86 29.63 7.29
N TYR A 42 -15.66 28.57 7.15
CA TYR A 42 -15.48 27.58 6.09
C TYR A 42 -15.43 28.20 4.70
N ASN A 43 -16.26 29.22 4.44
CA ASN A 43 -16.30 29.91 3.15
C ASN A 43 -15.13 30.87 2.90
N LEU A 44 -14.37 31.26 3.94
CA LEU A 44 -13.15 32.05 3.82
C LEU A 44 -11.91 31.22 3.51
N ILE A 45 -11.97 29.91 3.69
CA ILE A 45 -10.88 28.99 3.33
C ILE A 45 -10.74 28.96 1.80
N ASP A 46 -9.49 28.93 1.31
CA ASP A 46 -9.21 28.76 -0.12
C ASP A 46 -10.02 27.61 -0.71
N SER A 47 -10.54 27.80 -1.94
CA SER A 47 -11.49 26.88 -2.56
C SER A 47 -10.95 25.48 -2.75
N ASN A 48 -9.64 25.31 -3.03
CA ASN A 48 -9.02 24.01 -3.25
C ASN A 48 -8.86 23.27 -1.93
N ILE A 49 -8.37 23.96 -0.88
CA ILE A 49 -8.28 23.41 0.48
C ILE A 49 -9.68 23.07 0.98
N ARG A 50 -10.64 23.97 0.82
CA ARG A 50 -12.03 23.80 1.25
C ARG A 50 -12.69 22.59 0.61
N ALA A 51 -12.44 22.34 -0.67
CA ALA A 51 -12.95 21.16 -1.38
C ALA A 51 -12.39 19.84 -0.81
N ALA A 52 -11.15 19.85 -0.31
CA ALA A 52 -10.49 18.70 0.29
C ALA A 52 -10.88 18.46 1.76
N ILE A 53 -11.47 19.44 2.46
CA ILE A 53 -11.87 19.28 3.88
C ILE A 53 -12.94 18.19 4.00
N LYS A 54 -12.63 17.17 4.79
CA LYS A 54 -13.52 16.03 5.04
C LYS A 54 -14.74 16.43 5.85
N GLN A 55 -15.88 15.87 5.49
CA GLN A 55 -17.05 15.80 6.37
C GLN A 55 -16.80 14.69 7.38
N VAL A 56 -16.70 15.02 8.67
CA VAL A 56 -16.32 14.08 9.73
C VAL A 56 -17.40 13.98 10.80
N LYS A 57 -17.37 12.89 11.58
CA LYS A 57 -18.23 12.70 12.75
C LYS A 57 -17.37 12.68 14.02
N ILE A 58 -17.24 13.84 14.65
CA ILE A 58 -16.45 13.99 15.87
C ILE A 58 -17.22 13.61 17.12
N PRO A 59 -16.57 13.04 18.16
CA PRO A 59 -17.18 12.87 19.48
C PRO A 59 -17.55 14.22 20.09
N TYR A 60 -18.72 14.31 20.71
CA TYR A 60 -19.14 15.53 21.41
C TYR A 60 -20.18 15.19 22.49
N GLN A 61 -20.29 16.10 23.47
CA GLN A 61 -21.37 16.04 24.45
C GLN A 61 -22.64 16.60 23.81
N ASN A 62 -23.65 15.75 23.62
CA ASN A 62 -24.95 16.15 23.10
C ASN A 62 -25.84 16.65 24.24
N GLY A 63 -26.36 17.87 24.11
CA GLY A 63 -27.13 18.53 25.13
C GLY A 63 -26.29 19.43 26.04
N THR A 64 -26.88 19.89 27.14
CA THR A 64 -26.30 20.90 28.04
C THR A 64 -26.10 20.36 29.45
N GLY A 65 -25.05 20.80 30.13
CA GLY A 65 -24.76 20.49 31.54
C GLY A 65 -24.84 18.99 31.85
N SER A 66 -25.32 18.65 33.02
CA SER A 66 -25.48 17.26 33.48
C SER A 66 -26.59 16.47 32.75
N GLY A 67 -27.44 17.15 32.01
CA GLY A 67 -28.48 16.51 31.17
C GLY A 67 -27.96 16.07 29.80
N GLY A 68 -26.72 16.41 29.45
CA GLY A 68 -26.12 16.03 28.20
C GLY A 68 -25.63 14.57 28.17
N SER A 69 -25.61 13.99 26.99
CA SER A 69 -25.05 12.65 26.72
C SER A 69 -23.91 12.69 25.74
N LEU A 70 -22.99 11.74 25.87
CA LEU A 70 -21.86 11.61 24.97
C LEU A 70 -22.27 10.89 23.68
N ALA A 71 -22.06 11.53 22.55
CA ALA A 71 -22.26 10.95 21.21
C ALA A 71 -20.89 10.67 20.56
N THR A 72 -20.67 9.44 20.10
CA THR A 72 -19.39 8.96 19.55
C THR A 72 -19.59 8.07 18.34
N GLY A 73 -18.52 7.78 17.60
CA GLY A 73 -18.55 6.93 16.42
C GLY A 73 -19.55 7.46 15.39
N SER A 74 -20.37 6.60 14.82
CA SER A 74 -21.39 6.98 13.82
C SER A 74 -22.46 7.96 14.31
N ASN A 75 -22.61 8.12 15.64
CA ASN A 75 -23.49 9.09 16.27
C ASN A 75 -22.81 10.43 16.59
N GLY A 76 -21.51 10.56 16.28
CA GLY A 76 -20.76 11.80 16.45
C GLY A 76 -21.35 12.98 15.69
N LEU A 77 -20.95 14.20 16.06
CA LEU A 77 -21.39 15.42 15.39
C LEU A 77 -20.81 15.49 13.98
N SER A 78 -21.69 15.53 12.99
CA SER A 78 -21.30 15.70 11.59
C SER A 78 -20.89 17.15 11.34
N THR A 79 -19.62 17.39 10.99
CA THR A 79 -19.05 18.72 10.85
C THR A 79 -17.86 18.71 9.89
N LYS A 80 -17.48 19.86 9.35
CA LYS A 80 -16.23 20.05 8.55
C LYS A 80 -15.16 20.77 9.35
N VAL A 81 -15.54 21.84 10.04
CA VAL A 81 -14.65 22.64 10.87
C VAL A 81 -15.14 22.59 12.31
N PHE A 82 -14.23 22.40 13.26
CA PHE A 82 -14.59 22.21 14.65
C PHE A 82 -13.54 22.81 15.61
N LEU A 83 -13.93 22.94 16.88
CA LEU A 83 -13.00 23.19 17.99
C LEU A 83 -12.49 21.85 18.54
N LEU A 84 -11.27 21.82 19.05
CA LEU A 84 -10.76 20.66 19.78
C LEU A 84 -11.49 20.48 21.11
N SER A 85 -11.52 19.25 21.61
CA SER A 85 -12.05 18.91 22.94
C SER A 85 -10.96 18.95 24.02
N GLY A 86 -11.38 18.92 25.29
CA GLY A 86 -10.47 18.78 26.42
C GLY A 86 -9.64 17.51 26.37
N TYR A 87 -10.25 16.39 25.97
CA TYR A 87 -9.54 15.12 25.78
C TYR A 87 -8.52 15.17 24.64
N GLU A 88 -8.84 15.84 23.55
CA GLU A 88 -7.91 15.98 22.41
C GLU A 88 -6.67 16.79 22.74
N VAL A 89 -6.82 17.80 23.58
CA VAL A 89 -5.68 18.60 24.07
C VAL A 89 -4.98 18.00 25.30
N GLY A 90 -5.42 16.81 25.76
CA GLY A 90 -4.70 15.98 26.72
C GLY A 90 -5.26 15.98 28.14
N TRP A 91 -6.39 16.61 28.43
CA TRP A 91 -7.05 16.53 29.72
C TRP A 91 -8.07 15.39 29.77
N THR A 92 -8.31 14.88 30.99
CA THR A 92 -9.18 13.76 31.24
C THR A 92 -10.07 14.02 32.44
N THR A 93 -11.00 13.11 32.75
CA THR A 93 -11.78 13.15 33.99
C THR A 93 -10.91 13.06 35.25
N SER A 94 -9.65 12.60 35.15
CA SER A 94 -8.71 12.62 36.26
C SER A 94 -8.16 14.03 36.55
N ASP A 95 -8.08 14.91 35.54
CA ASP A 95 -7.67 16.29 35.71
C ASP A 95 -8.82 17.13 36.29
N ASN A 96 -10.04 16.86 35.86
CA ASN A 96 -11.26 17.41 36.44
C ASN A 96 -12.45 16.52 36.06
N GLY A 97 -13.23 16.06 37.04
CA GLY A 97 -14.37 15.14 36.86
C GLY A 97 -15.48 15.65 35.94
N TYR A 98 -15.47 16.94 35.60
CA TYR A 98 -16.48 17.57 34.73
C TYR A 98 -16.06 17.68 33.26
N PHE A 99 -14.92 17.09 32.86
CA PHE A 99 -14.61 16.90 31.45
C PHE A 99 -15.43 15.75 30.84
N PRO A 100 -16.17 15.97 29.75
CA PRO A 100 -16.78 14.86 29.01
C PRO A 100 -15.70 14.06 28.26
N LYS A 101 -15.93 12.75 28.08
CA LYS A 101 -15.01 11.89 27.30
C LYS A 101 -15.18 12.07 25.78
N ASP A 102 -15.18 13.31 25.32
CA ASP A 102 -15.54 13.73 23.96
C ASP A 102 -14.37 13.78 22.97
N GLY A 103 -13.40 12.88 23.15
CA GLY A 103 -12.27 12.74 22.25
C GLY A 103 -11.24 11.74 22.74
N VAL A 104 -10.14 11.65 22.01
CA VAL A 104 -8.91 10.92 22.37
C VAL A 104 -7.75 11.87 22.22
N ARG A 105 -6.82 11.83 23.16
CA ARG A 105 -5.66 12.71 23.17
C ARG A 105 -4.88 12.63 21.85
N LEU A 106 -4.66 13.80 21.26
CA LEU A 106 -3.78 13.94 20.10
C LEU A 106 -2.32 13.90 20.56
N ALA A 107 -1.49 13.13 19.88
CA ALA A 107 -0.07 12.95 20.24
C ALA A 107 0.72 14.27 20.34
N TYR A 108 0.32 15.27 19.57
CA TYR A 108 0.93 16.60 19.58
C TYR A 108 0.98 17.24 20.97
N PHE A 109 -0.07 17.10 21.79
CA PHE A 109 -0.15 17.77 23.08
C PHE A 109 0.56 17.04 24.24
N GLY A 110 0.91 15.77 24.07
CA GLY A 110 1.58 14.99 25.12
C GLY A 110 0.69 14.69 26.34
N ASN A 111 1.34 14.38 27.48
CA ASN A 111 0.69 13.82 28.69
C ASN A 111 0.61 14.78 29.89
N SER A 112 0.84 16.07 29.76
CA SER A 112 0.87 16.94 30.96
C SER A 112 -0.53 17.37 31.39
N SER A 113 -0.82 17.23 32.70
CA SER A 113 -2.06 17.71 33.34
C SER A 113 -2.04 19.22 33.63
N GLY A 114 -0.88 19.83 33.74
CA GLY A 114 -0.71 21.26 34.00
C GLY A 114 -0.64 22.13 32.74
N GLY A 115 -0.05 23.32 32.87
CA GLY A 115 0.25 24.18 31.76
C GLY A 115 1.18 23.53 30.74
N ASN A 116 0.92 23.75 29.47
CA ASN A 116 1.68 23.14 28.37
C ASN A 116 1.81 24.15 27.22
N SER A 117 3.04 24.52 26.89
CA SER A 117 3.35 25.49 25.84
C SER A 117 2.74 25.13 24.47
N LYS A 118 2.55 23.83 24.18
CA LYS A 118 1.89 23.37 22.94
C LYS A 118 0.39 23.72 22.87
N ARG A 119 -0.24 24.01 24.01
CA ARG A 119 -1.64 24.45 24.08
C ARG A 119 -1.77 25.96 23.99
N VAL A 120 -0.72 26.73 24.32
CA VAL A 120 -0.75 28.17 24.25
C VAL A 120 -1.02 28.64 22.83
N ALA A 121 -1.90 29.62 22.70
CA ALA A 121 -2.20 30.28 21.43
C ALA A 121 -2.23 31.79 21.63
N TYR A 122 -1.92 32.52 20.56
CA TYR A 122 -1.77 33.96 20.61
C TYR A 122 -2.90 34.65 19.82
N ASN A 123 -3.33 35.81 20.34
CA ASN A 123 -4.11 36.80 19.61
C ASN A 123 -3.20 37.97 19.32
N GLY A 124 -2.70 38.09 18.09
CA GLY A 124 -1.58 38.95 17.77
C GLY A 124 -0.31 38.52 18.51
N SER A 125 0.28 39.38 19.31
CA SER A 125 1.49 39.10 20.08
C SER A 125 1.26 38.61 21.52
N SER A 126 0.00 38.54 21.98
CA SER A 126 -0.35 38.21 23.36
C SER A 126 -0.97 36.83 23.47
N ALA A 127 -0.47 36.01 24.40
CA ALA A 127 -1.12 34.74 24.73
C ALA A 127 -2.55 35.00 25.24
N ALA A 128 -3.52 34.27 24.71
CA ALA A 128 -4.92 34.45 25.03
C ALA A 128 -5.64 33.12 25.21
N ILE A 129 -6.72 33.15 25.98
CA ILE A 129 -7.58 32.01 26.22
C ILE A 129 -8.36 31.65 24.94
N TRP A 130 -8.62 30.35 24.71
CA TRP A 130 -9.37 29.90 23.55
C TRP A 130 -10.31 28.76 23.87
N TRP A 131 -11.47 28.77 23.23
CA TRP A 131 -12.55 27.81 23.45
C TRP A 131 -12.17 26.38 23.05
N LEU A 132 -12.62 25.43 23.88
CA LEU A 132 -12.78 24.03 23.52
C LEU A 132 -14.26 23.74 23.20
N ARG A 133 -14.54 22.64 22.49
CA ARG A 133 -15.93 22.21 22.28
C ARG A 133 -16.54 21.51 23.49
N SER A 134 -15.74 21.14 24.49
CA SER A 134 -16.16 20.44 25.68
C SER A 134 -16.96 21.33 26.62
N PRO A 135 -18.22 21.00 26.93
CA PRO A 135 -18.96 21.68 27.96
C PRO A 135 -18.42 21.31 29.36
N TYR A 136 -18.60 22.19 30.32
CA TYR A 136 -18.48 21.85 31.73
C TYR A 136 -19.73 21.08 32.13
N THR A 137 -19.61 19.75 32.38
CA THR A 137 -20.77 18.86 32.43
C THR A 137 -21.72 19.10 33.62
N ASN A 138 -21.29 19.81 34.65
CA ASN A 138 -22.11 20.08 35.82
C ASN A 138 -22.98 21.35 35.68
N ILE A 139 -22.65 22.26 34.78
CA ILE A 139 -23.33 23.57 34.67
C ILE A 139 -23.58 23.86 33.18
N SER A 140 -24.83 24.11 32.81
CA SER A 140 -25.26 24.23 31.40
C SER A 140 -24.83 25.49 30.66
N ASN A 141 -24.23 26.44 31.31
CA ASN A 141 -23.74 27.69 30.73
C ASN A 141 -22.21 27.89 30.87
N TYR A 142 -21.47 26.86 31.27
CA TYR A 142 -20.01 26.89 31.35
C TYR A 142 -19.37 25.98 30.29
N VAL A 143 -18.30 26.48 29.67
CA VAL A 143 -17.52 25.79 28.64
C VAL A 143 -16.05 25.78 29.02
N TRP A 144 -15.35 24.71 28.73
CA TRP A 144 -13.92 24.62 28.92
C TRP A 144 -13.15 25.48 27.90
N TYR A 145 -12.06 26.08 28.36
CA TYR A 145 -11.09 26.79 27.53
C TYR A 145 -9.67 26.40 27.90
N VAL A 146 -8.71 26.72 27.03
CA VAL A 146 -7.28 26.67 27.30
C VAL A 146 -6.83 28.06 27.80
N GLY A 147 -6.11 28.06 28.90
CA GLY A 147 -5.55 29.29 29.52
C GLY A 147 -4.37 29.87 28.76
N THR A 148 -3.95 31.06 29.13
CA THR A 148 -2.80 31.76 28.51
C THR A 148 -1.46 31.07 28.76
N ASP A 149 -1.38 30.22 29.77
CA ASP A 149 -0.23 29.37 30.12
C ASP A 149 -0.39 27.92 29.61
N GLY A 150 -1.47 27.62 28.88
CA GLY A 150 -1.83 26.27 28.42
C GLY A 150 -2.48 25.38 29.49
N SER A 151 -2.89 25.91 30.63
CA SER A 151 -3.72 25.23 31.65
C SER A 151 -5.17 25.17 31.24
N ASN A 152 -5.98 24.34 31.95
CA ASN A 152 -7.42 24.32 31.74
C ASN A 152 -8.13 25.40 32.57
N GLY A 153 -9.22 25.92 32.05
CA GLY A 153 -10.15 26.76 32.72
C GLY A 153 -11.55 26.62 32.14
N ASN A 154 -12.53 27.16 32.82
CA ASN A 154 -13.91 27.21 32.34
C ASN A 154 -14.51 28.58 32.61
N THR A 155 -15.44 28.99 31.77
CA THR A 155 -16.13 30.27 31.94
C THR A 155 -17.52 30.22 31.29
N TRP A 156 -18.31 31.25 31.50
CA TRP A 156 -19.63 31.38 30.91
C TRP A 156 -19.60 31.37 29.37
N CYS A 157 -20.52 30.69 28.76
CA CYS A 157 -20.63 30.58 27.30
C CYS A 157 -20.85 31.91 26.58
N ASN A 158 -21.31 32.96 27.28
CA ASN A 158 -21.45 34.32 26.75
C ASN A 158 -20.19 35.19 26.96
N TYR A 159 -19.12 34.64 27.55
CA TYR A 159 -17.82 35.31 27.60
C TYR A 159 -17.13 35.27 26.23
N SER A 160 -16.31 36.24 25.91
CA SER A 160 -15.57 36.24 24.63
C SER A 160 -14.19 35.61 24.82
N CYS A 161 -13.96 34.46 24.17
CA CYS A 161 -12.64 33.81 24.12
C CYS A 161 -12.20 33.61 22.68
N GLY A 162 -10.95 33.25 22.49
CA GLY A 162 -10.36 32.95 21.19
C GLY A 162 -11.04 31.77 20.52
N VAL A 163 -11.18 31.82 19.21
CA VAL A 163 -11.64 30.76 18.34
C VAL A 163 -10.41 30.22 17.58
N ARG A 164 -10.11 28.93 17.77
CA ARG A 164 -8.97 28.25 17.17
C ARG A 164 -9.48 27.05 16.37
N PRO A 165 -9.81 27.23 15.06
CA PRO A 165 -10.43 26.21 14.24
C PRO A 165 -9.50 25.03 13.96
N ALA A 166 -10.12 23.83 13.88
CA ALA A 166 -9.49 22.61 13.40
C ALA A 166 -10.35 21.96 12.29
N PHE A 167 -9.72 21.22 11.39
CA PHE A 167 -10.37 20.42 10.38
C PHE A 167 -9.48 19.25 9.95
N ILE A 168 -10.03 18.31 9.20
CA ILE A 168 -9.31 17.10 8.76
C ILE A 168 -9.24 17.07 7.23
N LEU A 169 -8.03 16.85 6.71
CA LEU A 169 -7.78 16.61 5.30
C LEU A 169 -7.51 15.12 5.05
N PRO A 170 -7.72 14.60 3.84
CA PRO A 170 -7.24 13.27 3.46
C PRO A 170 -5.74 13.15 3.72
N SER A 171 -5.29 11.98 4.18
CA SER A 171 -3.85 11.70 4.34
C SER A 171 -3.11 11.64 2.99
N THR A 172 -3.85 11.49 1.90
CA THR A 172 -3.37 11.46 0.52
C THR A 172 -3.30 12.86 -0.12
N LEU A 173 -3.49 13.93 0.66
CA LEU A 173 -3.39 15.30 0.15
C LEU A 173 -1.96 15.61 -0.30
N VAL A 174 -1.84 16.11 -1.51
CA VAL A 174 -0.58 16.55 -2.13
C VAL A 174 -0.64 18.06 -2.34
N VAL A 175 0.45 18.73 -1.99
CA VAL A 175 0.63 20.15 -2.29
C VAL A 175 1.80 20.25 -3.27
N SER A 176 1.56 20.76 -4.45
CA SER A 176 2.60 21.01 -5.46
C SER A 176 3.38 22.28 -5.14
N ASP A 177 4.54 22.47 -5.78
CA ASP A 177 5.44 23.59 -5.55
C ASP A 177 4.79 24.96 -5.84
N ASP A 178 3.79 25.01 -6.70
CA ASP A 178 2.99 26.19 -7.03
C ASP A 178 1.86 26.45 -5.99
N GLY A 179 1.74 25.61 -4.95
CA GLY A 179 0.70 25.70 -3.94
C GLY A 179 -0.63 25.08 -4.33
N THR A 180 -0.72 24.40 -5.50
CA THR A 180 -1.91 23.65 -5.90
C THR A 180 -2.11 22.46 -4.97
N VAL A 181 -3.32 22.33 -4.45
CA VAL A 181 -3.71 21.23 -3.55
C VAL A 181 -4.55 20.22 -4.31
N SER A 182 -4.11 18.97 -4.33
CA SER A 182 -4.85 17.84 -4.92
C SER A 182 -4.91 16.67 -3.95
N VAL A 183 -5.87 15.78 -4.15
CA VAL A 183 -5.94 14.50 -3.43
C VAL A 183 -5.34 13.46 -4.35
N ASN A 184 -4.33 12.73 -3.85
CA ASN A 184 -3.74 11.63 -4.61
C ASN A 184 -4.77 10.51 -4.81
N THR A 185 -4.83 10.01 -6.01
CA THR A 185 -5.62 8.83 -6.39
C THR A 185 -4.68 7.64 -6.51
N ALA A 186 -4.97 6.56 -5.78
CA ALA A 186 -4.16 5.35 -5.88
C ALA A 186 -4.08 4.83 -7.31
N PRO A 187 -2.94 4.28 -7.74
CA PRO A 187 -2.81 3.67 -9.06
C PRO A 187 -3.75 2.48 -9.22
N THR A 188 -4.01 2.08 -10.44
CA THR A 188 -4.85 0.93 -10.78
C THR A 188 -4.10 -0.06 -11.65
N VAL A 189 -4.43 -1.35 -11.51
CA VAL A 189 -3.87 -2.44 -12.34
C VAL A 189 -5.02 -3.24 -12.93
N SER A 190 -5.05 -3.36 -14.24
CA SER A 190 -5.93 -4.27 -14.96
C SER A 190 -5.13 -5.44 -15.55
N THR A 191 -5.67 -6.65 -15.55
CA THR A 191 -4.97 -7.88 -15.95
C THR A 191 -5.81 -8.76 -16.86
N ASP A 192 -5.15 -9.69 -17.54
CA ASP A 192 -5.79 -10.72 -18.39
C ASP A 192 -6.48 -11.86 -17.59
N GLY A 193 -6.71 -11.67 -16.30
CA GLY A 193 -7.39 -12.62 -15.42
C GLY A 193 -6.52 -13.15 -14.29
N ALA A 194 -7.17 -13.79 -13.30
CA ALA A 194 -6.55 -14.24 -12.06
C ALA A 194 -6.29 -15.74 -11.97
N ALA A 195 -7.01 -16.57 -12.74
CA ALA A 195 -6.86 -18.01 -12.77
C ALA A 195 -6.34 -18.45 -14.15
N LEU A 196 -5.03 -18.70 -14.25
CA LEU A 196 -4.36 -18.94 -15.54
C LEU A 196 -4.32 -20.42 -15.92
N GLY A 197 -4.72 -21.32 -15.02
CA GLY A 197 -4.78 -22.76 -15.26
C GLY A 197 -3.41 -23.44 -15.34
N ARG A 198 -3.36 -24.63 -15.98
CA ARG A 198 -2.12 -25.41 -16.16
C ARG A 198 -1.27 -24.83 -17.28
N LYS A 199 0.03 -24.81 -17.07
CA LYS A 199 1.04 -24.35 -18.03
C LYS A 199 2.18 -25.37 -18.13
N ASN A 200 2.51 -25.74 -19.35
CA ASN A 200 3.63 -26.64 -19.67
C ASN A 200 4.75 -25.93 -20.46
N ALA A 201 4.52 -24.69 -20.86
CA ALA A 201 5.47 -23.84 -21.56
C ALA A 201 5.34 -22.40 -21.10
N ALA A 202 6.30 -21.56 -21.48
CA ALA A 202 6.26 -20.12 -21.24
C ALA A 202 4.97 -19.50 -21.74
N PHE A 203 4.44 -18.54 -21.01
CA PHE A 203 3.19 -17.85 -21.33
C PHE A 203 3.27 -16.37 -20.92
N ALA A 204 2.56 -15.54 -21.64
CA ALA A 204 2.41 -14.13 -21.31
C ALA A 204 1.20 -13.95 -20.37
N TRP A 205 1.41 -13.27 -19.24
CA TRP A 205 0.35 -12.65 -18.45
C TRP A 205 0.52 -11.15 -18.55
N LYS A 206 -0.44 -10.50 -19.19
CA LYS A 206 -0.39 -9.07 -19.45
C LYS A 206 -1.13 -8.30 -18.37
N TYR A 207 -0.63 -7.11 -18.10
CA TYR A 207 -1.27 -6.16 -17.19
C TYR A 207 -1.02 -4.73 -17.67
N THR A 208 -1.95 -3.84 -17.34
CA THR A 208 -1.84 -2.42 -17.65
C THR A 208 -1.92 -1.63 -16.35
N VAL A 209 -0.96 -0.75 -16.15
CA VAL A 209 -0.89 0.12 -14.98
C VAL A 209 -1.38 1.53 -15.35
N ARG A 210 -2.19 2.14 -14.49
CA ARG A 210 -2.72 3.49 -14.71
C ARG A 210 -2.72 4.26 -13.41
N ASP A 211 -2.50 5.55 -13.55
CA ASP A 211 -2.64 6.53 -12.49
C ASP A 211 -3.50 7.68 -13.00
N ALA A 212 -4.49 8.11 -12.21
CA ALA A 212 -5.45 9.14 -12.63
C ALA A 212 -4.83 10.55 -12.55
N ASP A 213 -3.84 10.73 -11.67
CA ASP A 213 -3.15 12.00 -11.45
C ASP A 213 -1.97 12.18 -12.42
N GLY A 214 -1.64 11.12 -13.18
CA GLY A 214 -0.54 11.11 -14.15
C GLY A 214 0.83 10.91 -13.53
N ASP A 215 0.89 10.45 -12.27
CA ASP A 215 2.14 10.16 -11.58
C ASP A 215 2.93 9.05 -12.28
N THR A 216 4.26 9.10 -12.17
CA THR A 216 5.13 8.02 -12.63
C THR A 216 5.10 6.86 -11.64
N LEU A 217 5.02 5.65 -12.18
CA LEU A 217 4.79 4.45 -11.39
C LEU A 217 6.06 3.62 -11.19
N ALA A 218 6.17 3.02 -10.01
CA ALA A 218 7.09 1.92 -9.74
C ALA A 218 6.30 0.61 -9.78
N VAL A 219 6.82 -0.38 -10.52
CA VAL A 219 6.17 -1.68 -10.71
C VAL A 219 7.10 -2.78 -10.21
N THR A 220 6.60 -3.63 -9.31
CA THR A 220 7.33 -4.79 -8.78
C THR A 220 6.58 -6.07 -9.10
N GLU A 221 7.23 -6.97 -9.86
CA GLU A 221 6.74 -8.32 -10.15
C GLU A 221 7.28 -9.31 -9.12
N LYS A 222 6.41 -10.17 -8.59
CA LYS A 222 6.77 -11.22 -7.62
C LYS A 222 6.24 -12.57 -8.05
N LEU A 223 7.06 -13.60 -7.88
CA LEU A 223 6.66 -15.01 -7.98
C LEU A 223 6.73 -15.62 -6.58
N ASP A 224 5.62 -16.17 -6.10
CA ASP A 224 5.49 -16.78 -4.76
C ASP A 224 6.00 -15.85 -3.64
N GLY A 225 5.68 -14.56 -3.76
CA GLY A 225 6.11 -13.52 -2.81
C GLY A 225 7.54 -13.01 -3.00
N LYS A 226 8.37 -13.66 -3.82
CA LYS A 226 9.75 -13.24 -4.10
C LYS A 226 9.79 -12.30 -5.29
N THR A 227 10.42 -11.14 -5.15
CA THR A 227 10.63 -10.18 -6.24
C THR A 227 11.46 -10.78 -7.37
N THR A 228 10.93 -10.70 -8.58
CA THR A 228 11.59 -11.17 -9.82
C THR A 228 12.01 -10.02 -10.72
N LYS A 229 11.28 -8.90 -10.69
CA LYS A 229 11.57 -7.71 -11.48
C LYS A 229 11.06 -6.45 -10.79
N THR A 230 11.79 -5.36 -10.95
CA THR A 230 11.31 -4.01 -10.55
C THR A 230 11.57 -3.05 -11.72
N ARG A 231 10.61 -2.16 -11.97
CA ARG A 231 10.68 -1.07 -12.94
C ARG A 231 10.30 0.23 -12.27
N THR A 232 11.01 1.29 -12.55
CA THR A 232 10.71 2.65 -12.07
C THR A 232 10.47 3.58 -13.26
N GLY A 233 9.79 4.70 -13.02
CA GLY A 233 9.51 5.67 -14.09
C GLY A 233 8.54 5.15 -15.15
N VAL A 234 7.66 4.22 -14.81
CA VAL A 234 6.66 3.68 -15.73
C VAL A 234 5.53 4.70 -15.89
N ALA A 235 5.23 5.06 -17.14
CA ALA A 235 4.16 6.02 -17.43
C ALA A 235 2.78 5.39 -17.22
N SER A 236 1.81 6.20 -16.78
CA SER A 236 0.39 5.82 -16.71
C SER A 236 -0.11 5.34 -18.09
N GLY A 237 -0.89 4.27 -18.11
CA GLY A 237 -1.40 3.64 -19.34
C GLY A 237 -0.46 2.61 -19.98
N THR A 238 0.72 2.33 -19.39
CA THR A 238 1.67 1.36 -19.94
C THR A 238 1.16 -0.07 -19.78
N ALA A 239 1.15 -0.81 -20.88
CA ALA A 239 0.90 -2.25 -20.90
C ALA A 239 2.23 -3.00 -20.74
N LEU A 240 2.26 -3.96 -19.83
CA LEU A 240 3.42 -4.75 -19.46
C LEU A 240 3.08 -6.26 -19.51
N THR A 241 4.13 -7.06 -19.53
CA THR A 241 4.03 -8.53 -19.43
C THR A 241 4.89 -9.01 -18.27
N PHE A 242 4.38 -9.93 -17.48
CA PHE A 242 5.12 -10.55 -16.37
C PHE A 242 6.35 -11.29 -16.89
N GLU A 243 7.54 -10.81 -16.56
CA GLU A 243 8.77 -11.18 -17.25
C GLU A 243 9.18 -12.64 -17.02
N GLN A 244 9.08 -13.13 -15.77
CA GLN A 244 9.56 -14.48 -15.41
C GLN A 244 8.85 -15.59 -16.19
N THR A 245 7.57 -15.44 -16.52
CA THR A 245 6.78 -16.46 -17.22
C THR A 245 6.79 -16.30 -18.74
N ALA A 246 7.18 -15.11 -19.23
CA ALA A 246 7.06 -14.76 -20.65
C ALA A 246 8.15 -15.39 -21.53
N SER A 247 9.28 -15.79 -20.97
CA SER A 247 10.39 -16.43 -21.69
C SER A 247 10.59 -17.88 -21.29
N ALA A 248 11.05 -18.72 -22.23
CA ALA A 248 11.39 -20.12 -21.95
C ALA A 248 12.43 -20.23 -20.82
N ALA A 249 13.49 -19.40 -20.86
CA ALA A 249 14.55 -19.39 -19.85
C ALA A 249 14.05 -18.99 -18.46
N GLY A 250 13.10 -18.05 -18.37
CA GLY A 250 12.46 -17.66 -17.12
C GLY A 250 11.53 -18.75 -16.58
N PHE A 251 10.68 -19.30 -17.45
CA PHE A 251 9.72 -20.34 -17.10
C PHE A 251 10.41 -21.65 -16.64
N GLN A 252 11.53 -22.03 -17.27
CA GLN A 252 12.29 -23.22 -16.88
C GLN A 252 12.81 -23.16 -15.43
N LYS A 253 13.08 -21.96 -14.88
CA LYS A 253 13.54 -21.78 -13.51
C LYS A 253 12.43 -21.95 -12.45
N ILE A 254 11.19 -22.02 -12.86
CA ILE A 254 10.05 -22.25 -11.98
C ILE A 254 9.90 -23.78 -11.80
N LEU A 255 9.71 -24.25 -10.59
CA LEU A 255 9.48 -25.68 -10.32
C LEU A 255 8.08 -26.10 -10.79
N ASN A 256 7.82 -27.40 -10.92
CA ASN A 256 6.45 -27.90 -11.09
C ASN A 256 5.65 -27.66 -9.79
N GLY A 257 4.37 -27.32 -9.93
CA GLY A 257 3.49 -27.04 -8.80
C GLY A 257 2.62 -25.81 -8.99
N ASN A 258 1.93 -25.44 -7.93
CA ASN A 258 1.08 -24.24 -7.90
C ASN A 258 1.91 -23.01 -7.57
N HIS A 259 1.67 -21.95 -8.31
CA HIS A 259 2.38 -20.69 -8.20
C HIS A 259 1.43 -19.49 -8.17
N THR A 260 1.86 -18.45 -7.48
CA THR A 260 1.19 -17.15 -7.47
C THR A 260 2.14 -16.10 -8.05
N ILE A 261 1.68 -15.40 -9.07
CA ILE A 261 2.33 -14.19 -9.57
C ILE A 261 1.60 -12.96 -9.05
N THR A 262 2.34 -11.97 -8.60
CA THR A 262 1.80 -10.72 -8.05
C THR A 262 2.50 -9.53 -8.70
N VAL A 263 1.72 -8.52 -9.02
CA VAL A 263 2.21 -7.21 -9.46
C VAL A 263 1.81 -6.18 -8.41
N GLU A 264 2.79 -5.46 -7.88
CA GLU A 264 2.60 -4.31 -7.02
C GLU A 264 2.94 -3.05 -7.81
N VAL A 265 2.09 -2.04 -7.70
CA VAL A 265 2.24 -0.76 -8.40
C VAL A 265 2.13 0.37 -7.39
N SER A 266 3.12 1.25 -7.37
CA SER A 266 3.17 2.41 -6.47
C SER A 266 3.41 3.69 -7.26
N ASP A 267 2.71 4.74 -6.88
CA ASP A 267 2.92 6.12 -7.32
C ASP A 267 3.89 6.90 -6.39
N GLY A 268 4.50 6.20 -5.41
CA GLY A 268 5.34 6.80 -4.37
C GLY A 268 4.57 7.28 -3.13
N LYS A 269 3.24 7.27 -3.14
CA LYS A 269 2.35 7.69 -2.06
C LYS A 269 1.46 6.54 -1.60
N GLU A 270 0.92 5.79 -2.55
CA GLU A 270 0.10 4.60 -2.32
C GLU A 270 0.58 3.42 -3.15
N THR A 271 0.24 2.21 -2.73
CA THR A 271 0.60 0.98 -3.42
C THR A 271 -0.61 0.08 -3.53
N VAL A 272 -0.87 -0.41 -4.74
CA VAL A 272 -1.90 -1.41 -5.01
C VAL A 272 -1.27 -2.70 -5.51
N SER A 273 -1.92 -3.83 -5.31
CA SER A 273 -1.45 -5.12 -5.79
C SER A 273 -2.55 -5.93 -6.45
N THR A 274 -2.15 -6.75 -7.42
CA THR A 274 -3.03 -7.75 -8.04
C THR A 274 -2.26 -9.04 -8.22
N SER A 275 -2.96 -10.18 -8.19
CA SER A 275 -2.34 -11.51 -8.29
C SER A 275 -3.10 -12.42 -9.23
N ALA A 276 -2.36 -13.37 -9.81
CA ALA A 276 -2.93 -14.48 -10.55
C ALA A 276 -2.25 -15.80 -10.16
N THR A 277 -2.94 -16.91 -10.35
CA THR A 277 -2.43 -18.24 -10.02
C THR A 277 -2.31 -19.11 -11.27
N PHE A 278 -1.29 -19.96 -11.31
CA PHE A 278 -1.13 -20.99 -12.33
C PHE A 278 -0.52 -22.25 -11.72
N THR A 279 -0.69 -23.37 -12.41
CA THR A 279 -0.02 -24.64 -12.06
C THR A 279 0.98 -24.96 -13.16
N LYS A 280 2.29 -24.95 -12.84
CA LYS A 280 3.29 -25.48 -13.77
C LYS A 280 3.26 -27.00 -13.75
N ALA A 281 3.13 -27.60 -14.93
CA ALA A 281 3.07 -29.04 -15.10
C ALA A 281 3.81 -29.45 -16.39
N VAL A 282 5.13 -29.46 -16.30
CA VAL A 282 6.00 -29.95 -17.35
C VAL A 282 6.25 -31.44 -17.12
N HIS A 283 5.76 -32.28 -18.03
CA HIS A 283 5.83 -33.73 -17.90
C HIS A 283 6.92 -34.35 -18.76
N ALA A 284 7.56 -33.58 -19.64
CA ALA A 284 8.65 -34.04 -20.48
C ALA A 284 9.67 -32.93 -20.68
N ALA A 285 10.92 -33.30 -20.70
CA ALA A 285 12.04 -32.42 -21.06
C ALA A 285 12.98 -33.24 -21.97
N SER A 286 13.64 -32.55 -22.90
CA SER A 286 14.71 -33.12 -23.69
C SER A 286 15.89 -32.20 -23.75
N VAL A 287 17.09 -32.78 -23.81
CA VAL A 287 18.36 -32.05 -23.92
C VAL A 287 19.13 -32.63 -25.09
N THR A 288 19.63 -31.76 -25.95
CA THR A 288 20.57 -32.11 -27.03
C THR A 288 21.64 -31.05 -27.16
N LEU A 289 22.81 -31.35 -27.66
CA LEU A 289 23.81 -30.32 -27.98
C LEU A 289 23.31 -29.50 -29.17
N ALA A 290 23.36 -28.18 -29.04
CA ALA A 290 23.04 -27.29 -30.17
C ALA A 290 24.05 -27.46 -31.34
N GLU A 291 25.33 -27.64 -30.99
CA GLU A 291 26.40 -27.93 -31.93
C GLU A 291 27.02 -29.30 -31.61
N PRO A 292 27.08 -30.25 -32.55
CA PRO A 292 27.74 -31.53 -32.35
C PRO A 292 29.23 -31.37 -32.03
N LEU A 293 29.74 -32.21 -31.14
CA LEU A 293 31.18 -32.27 -30.84
C LEU A 293 31.93 -32.97 -31.98
N ALA A 294 32.60 -32.19 -32.83
CA ALA A 294 33.41 -32.69 -33.92
C ALA A 294 34.76 -33.21 -33.41
N VAL A 295 35.24 -34.31 -34.03
CA VAL A 295 36.57 -34.89 -33.77
C VAL A 295 37.26 -35.24 -35.09
N GLU A 296 38.60 -35.35 -35.04
CA GLU A 296 39.42 -35.64 -36.25
C GLU A 296 39.45 -37.09 -36.62
N GLY A 297 38.99 -38.02 -35.82
CA GLY A 297 39.01 -39.45 -36.09
C GLY A 297 37.66 -40.10 -35.79
N ASP A 298 37.55 -41.40 -36.03
CA ASP A 298 36.30 -42.16 -35.78
C ASP A 298 36.00 -42.22 -34.30
N ILE A 299 34.74 -41.93 -33.94
CA ILE A 299 34.23 -42.11 -32.58
C ILE A 299 33.71 -43.53 -32.45
N THR A 300 34.46 -44.39 -31.77
CA THR A 300 34.10 -45.79 -31.55
C THR A 300 33.48 -46.02 -30.15
N VAL A 301 33.85 -45.16 -29.21
CA VAL A 301 33.42 -45.26 -27.83
C VAL A 301 33.13 -43.84 -27.27
N ALA A 302 32.12 -43.71 -26.44
CA ALA A 302 31.85 -42.51 -25.64
C ALA A 302 31.47 -42.89 -24.22
N VAL A 303 31.59 -41.95 -23.32
CA VAL A 303 31.01 -41.99 -21.95
C VAL A 303 30.14 -40.78 -21.79
N LEU A 304 28.87 -41.01 -21.44
CA LEU A 304 27.94 -39.93 -21.08
C LEU A 304 27.49 -40.19 -19.64
N GLN A 305 27.75 -39.23 -18.77
CA GLN A 305 27.31 -39.28 -17.40
C GLN A 305 26.17 -38.27 -17.15
N VAL A 306 25.07 -38.76 -16.64
CA VAL A 306 23.93 -37.95 -16.18
C VAL A 306 23.88 -37.99 -14.68
N THR A 307 23.95 -36.83 -14.03
CA THR A 307 23.87 -36.70 -12.57
C THR A 307 22.56 -36.00 -12.21
N GLY A 308 21.83 -36.57 -11.25
CA GLY A 308 20.54 -36.03 -10.80
C GLY A 308 19.63 -37.12 -10.24
N SER A 309 18.43 -36.74 -9.87
CA SER A 309 17.38 -37.66 -9.46
C SER A 309 16.34 -37.80 -10.59
N ILE A 310 16.12 -39.01 -11.05
CA ILE A 310 15.06 -39.33 -12.01
C ILE A 310 13.90 -39.90 -11.19
N PRO A 311 12.70 -39.33 -11.26
CA PRO A 311 11.54 -39.88 -10.56
C PRO A 311 11.26 -41.32 -11.03
N ASP A 312 10.79 -42.18 -10.12
CA ASP A 312 10.56 -43.61 -10.41
C ASP A 312 9.51 -43.83 -11.49
N ASP A 313 8.56 -42.91 -11.65
CA ASP A 313 7.49 -42.95 -12.67
C ASP A 313 7.88 -42.27 -13.99
N ALA A 314 9.12 -41.76 -14.11
CA ALA A 314 9.58 -41.07 -15.31
C ALA A 314 10.16 -42.08 -16.33
N THR A 315 9.83 -41.90 -17.61
CA THR A 315 10.52 -42.55 -18.70
C THR A 315 11.81 -41.76 -18.99
N PHE A 316 12.95 -42.41 -18.76
CA PHE A 316 14.27 -41.86 -19.10
C PHE A 316 14.83 -42.61 -20.31
N LYS A 317 15.12 -41.86 -21.38
CA LYS A 317 15.69 -42.40 -22.61
C LYS A 317 16.90 -41.54 -23.01
N VAL A 318 17.98 -42.19 -23.39
CA VAL A 318 19.17 -41.54 -23.93
C VAL A 318 19.52 -42.14 -25.26
N GLU A 319 19.68 -41.32 -26.29
CA GLU A 319 20.17 -41.73 -27.59
C GLU A 319 21.42 -40.94 -27.91
N VAL A 320 22.41 -41.57 -28.53
CA VAL A 320 23.67 -41.00 -28.94
C VAL A 320 23.93 -41.24 -30.42
N THR A 321 24.70 -40.38 -31.02
CA THR A 321 25.21 -40.55 -32.39
C THR A 321 26.66 -40.16 -32.49
N ASN A 322 27.43 -40.83 -33.37
CA ASN A 322 28.81 -40.54 -33.69
C ASN A 322 28.98 -39.88 -35.06
N ASN A 323 27.90 -39.75 -35.84
CA ASN A 323 27.89 -39.14 -37.16
C ASN A 323 26.90 -37.95 -37.24
N ALA A 324 26.87 -37.12 -36.22
CA ALA A 324 25.89 -36.00 -36.09
C ALA A 324 26.00 -34.95 -37.22
N LYS A 325 27.07 -34.92 -38.01
CA LYS A 325 27.19 -34.02 -39.17
C LYS A 325 26.59 -34.60 -40.46
N ASP A 326 26.22 -35.87 -40.47
CA ASP A 326 25.58 -36.46 -41.62
C ASP A 326 24.12 -35.95 -41.79
N PRO A 327 23.61 -35.87 -43.02
CA PRO A 327 22.23 -35.40 -43.25
C PRO A 327 21.16 -36.26 -42.54
N SER A 328 21.51 -37.53 -42.27
CA SER A 328 20.65 -38.50 -41.52
C SER A 328 21.51 -39.22 -40.48
N PRO A 329 21.73 -38.63 -39.31
CA PRO A 329 22.54 -39.27 -38.28
C PRO A 329 21.91 -40.56 -37.76
N VAL A 330 22.73 -41.56 -37.49
CA VAL A 330 22.32 -42.83 -36.90
C VAL A 330 22.29 -42.65 -35.36
N TRP A 331 21.10 -42.75 -34.80
CA TRP A 331 20.93 -42.66 -33.35
C TRP A 331 20.85 -44.07 -32.72
N GLN A 332 21.63 -44.31 -31.70
CA GLN A 332 21.74 -45.55 -30.94
C GLN A 332 21.17 -45.30 -29.52
N ASP A 333 20.32 -46.20 -29.05
CA ASP A 333 19.87 -46.16 -27.64
C ASP A 333 21.05 -46.52 -26.73
N ALA A 334 21.36 -45.64 -25.80
CA ALA A 334 22.41 -45.80 -24.82
C ALA A 334 21.92 -45.65 -23.38
N THR A 335 20.59 -45.79 -23.19
CA THR A 335 19.94 -45.59 -21.90
C THR A 335 20.53 -46.47 -20.80
N THR A 336 20.82 -47.74 -21.12
CA THR A 336 21.36 -48.70 -20.14
C THR A 336 22.78 -48.38 -19.75
N GLU A 337 23.67 -48.02 -20.72
CA GLU A 337 25.07 -47.65 -20.52
C GLU A 337 25.18 -46.39 -19.66
N VAL A 338 24.35 -45.37 -19.97
CA VAL A 338 24.33 -44.11 -19.22
C VAL A 338 23.85 -44.32 -17.79
N LYS A 339 22.80 -45.15 -17.57
CA LYS A 339 22.33 -45.47 -16.21
C LYS A 339 23.37 -46.22 -15.39
N LYS A 340 24.20 -47.05 -16.01
CA LYS A 340 25.25 -47.83 -15.38
C LYS A 340 26.59 -47.06 -15.30
N GLY A 341 26.70 -45.91 -15.99
CA GLY A 341 27.96 -45.13 -16.06
C GLY A 341 29.10 -45.88 -16.76
N VAL A 342 28.77 -46.72 -17.78
CA VAL A 342 29.74 -47.53 -18.53
C VAL A 342 29.94 -46.97 -19.94
N ASN A 343 30.96 -47.51 -20.64
CA ASN A 343 31.27 -47.14 -22.00
C ASN A 343 30.12 -47.46 -22.95
N ILE A 344 29.79 -46.51 -23.82
CA ILE A 344 28.91 -46.65 -24.96
C ILE A 344 29.76 -47.02 -26.18
N VAL A 345 29.62 -48.23 -26.69
CA VAL A 345 30.32 -48.66 -27.92
C VAL A 345 29.42 -48.40 -29.10
N PHE A 346 29.86 -47.60 -30.07
CA PHE A 346 29.06 -47.28 -31.25
C PHE A 346 28.96 -48.46 -32.22
N GLU A 347 27.73 -48.81 -32.57
CA GLU A 347 27.42 -49.79 -33.61
C GLU A 347 27.68 -49.21 -35.01
N ASN A 348 27.35 -47.95 -35.21
CA ASN A 348 27.63 -47.24 -36.46
C ASN A 348 29.13 -47.00 -36.64
N LYS A 349 29.66 -47.40 -37.81
CA LYS A 349 31.11 -47.29 -38.16
C LYS A 349 31.37 -46.29 -39.27
N THR A 350 30.38 -45.54 -39.72
CA THR A 350 30.50 -44.59 -40.84
C THR A 350 30.09 -43.19 -40.43
N ALA A 351 30.86 -42.20 -40.93
CA ALA A 351 30.56 -40.76 -40.73
C ALA A 351 30.99 -40.03 -42.04
N THR A 352 30.02 -39.92 -42.99
CA THR A 352 30.29 -39.41 -44.33
C THR A 352 30.77 -37.95 -44.33
N ASN A 353 30.29 -37.13 -43.43
CA ASN A 353 30.63 -35.73 -43.30
C ASN A 353 31.62 -35.45 -42.13
N GLY A 354 32.32 -36.50 -41.68
CA GLY A 354 33.23 -36.46 -40.56
C GLY A 354 32.55 -36.80 -39.22
N ALA A 355 33.35 -37.40 -38.34
CA ALA A 355 32.85 -37.85 -37.05
C ALA A 355 32.46 -36.70 -36.16
N ALA A 356 31.31 -36.82 -35.57
CA ALA A 356 30.81 -35.84 -34.60
C ALA A 356 29.82 -36.49 -33.61
N PHE A 357 30.04 -36.26 -32.34
CA PHE A 357 29.18 -36.77 -31.27
C PHE A 357 28.01 -35.81 -30.99
N ASN A 358 26.85 -36.37 -30.82
CA ASN A 358 25.75 -35.68 -30.21
C ASN A 358 24.92 -36.67 -29.36
N PHE A 359 24.10 -36.15 -28.48
CA PHE A 359 23.18 -36.92 -27.69
C PHE A 359 21.82 -36.21 -27.57
N ARG A 360 20.82 -36.99 -27.26
CA ARG A 360 19.49 -36.48 -26.79
C ARG A 360 18.97 -37.34 -25.63
N VAL A 361 18.47 -36.60 -24.65
CA VAL A 361 17.89 -37.19 -23.43
C VAL A 361 16.44 -36.79 -23.37
#